data_068a4cd0a8c7b72610278601ee10675c
#
_entry.id   068a4cd0a8c7b72610278601ee10675c
#
_cell.length_a   1.000
_cell.length_b   1.000
_cell.length_c   1.000
_cell.angle_alpha   90.00
_cell.angle_beta   90.00
_cell.angle_gamma   90.00
#
_symmetry.space_group_name_H-M   'P 1'
#
loop_
_entity.id
_entity.type
_entity.pdbx_description
1 polymer ?
#
loop_
_entity_poly.entity_id
_entity_poly.type
_entity_poly.pdbx_seq_one_letter_code
_entity_poly.pdbx_strand_id
1 'polypeptide(L)'
;QSFFSDAETPVLAHDTLVAISRDPWAGWSVTISILVILVTPCLEEFAYRGLLQQGFRKLGSGRLSAILLTSLMFVFMHVPNLDSGSMVEPLVALLSLSLILGWLYERTGRLLTPILVHALFNASNLLLMSFTL
;
A
#
# COMPACT_ATOMS: atom_id res chain seq x y z
N GLN A 1 11.50 -30.11 -17.04
CA GLN A 1 11.51 -28.81 -17.70
C GLN A 1 10.66 -27.87 -16.84
N SER A 2 11.36 -26.97 -16.14
CA SER A 2 10.80 -26.01 -15.19
C SER A 2 10.12 -24.88 -15.97
N PHE A 3 8.79 -24.83 -15.89
CA PHE A 3 7.97 -23.78 -16.51
C PHE A 3 7.69 -22.58 -15.55
N PHE A 4 8.43 -22.50 -14.46
CA PHE A 4 8.34 -21.43 -13.46
C PHE A 4 9.74 -20.86 -13.18
N SER A 5 10.38 -20.29 -14.19
CA SER A 5 11.55 -19.46 -14.00
C SER A 5 11.27 -18.09 -14.60
N ASP A 6 11.60 -17.06 -13.83
CA ASP A 6 11.70 -15.66 -14.20
C ASP A 6 10.42 -14.83 -14.12
N ALA A 7 9.75 -14.83 -12.94
CA ALA A 7 9.05 -13.64 -12.52
C ALA A 7 10.11 -12.65 -11.99
N GLU A 8 10.59 -11.76 -12.85
CA GLU A 8 11.41 -10.63 -12.42
C GLU A 8 10.54 -9.72 -11.54
N THR A 9 10.80 -9.72 -10.25
CA THR A 9 10.10 -8.90 -9.26
C THR A 9 10.70 -7.49 -9.23
N PRO A 10 9.94 -6.45 -8.85
CA PRO A 10 10.39 -5.05 -8.91
C PRO A 10 11.69 -4.84 -8.14
N VAL A 11 12.73 -4.38 -8.83
CA VAL A 11 14.12 -4.36 -8.36
C VAL A 11 14.29 -3.73 -6.98
N LEU A 12 13.66 -2.59 -6.69
CA LEU A 12 13.86 -1.89 -5.41
C LEU A 12 13.07 -2.51 -4.23
N ALA A 13 11.80 -2.86 -4.44
CA ALA A 13 10.99 -3.47 -3.38
C ALA A 13 11.45 -4.91 -3.11
N HIS A 14 11.79 -5.65 -4.15
CA HIS A 14 12.25 -7.03 -4.05
C HIS A 14 13.60 -7.13 -3.35
N ASP A 15 14.59 -6.34 -3.75
CA ASP A 15 15.93 -6.37 -3.15
C ASP A 15 15.90 -6.00 -1.66
N THR A 16 15.09 -5.01 -1.30
CA THR A 16 14.88 -4.62 0.11
C THR A 16 14.22 -5.75 0.91
N LEU A 17 13.20 -6.41 0.33
CA LEU A 17 12.48 -7.50 0.98
C LEU A 17 13.33 -8.78 1.07
N VAL A 18 14.10 -9.10 0.02
CA VAL A 18 15.08 -10.19 0.05
C VAL A 18 16.15 -9.92 1.10
N ALA A 19 16.64 -8.69 1.20
CA ALA A 19 17.61 -8.32 2.21
C ALA A 19 17.03 -8.46 3.64
N ILE A 20 15.78 -8.02 3.87
CA ILE A 20 15.08 -8.18 5.14
C ILE A 20 14.90 -9.68 5.46
N SER A 21 14.54 -10.52 4.48
CA SER A 21 14.32 -11.95 4.71
C SER A 21 15.61 -12.70 5.06
N ARG A 22 16.77 -12.25 4.56
CA ARG A 22 18.08 -12.85 4.87
C ARG A 22 18.54 -12.58 6.28
N ASP A 23 18.24 -11.41 6.82
CA ASP A 23 18.59 -11.04 8.19
C ASP A 23 17.47 -10.19 8.83
N PRO A 24 16.35 -10.83 9.21
CA PRO A 24 15.16 -10.12 9.70
C PRO A 24 15.39 -9.40 11.03
N TRP A 25 16.40 -9.80 11.79
CA TRP A 25 16.72 -9.23 13.09
C TRP A 25 17.84 -8.19 13.05
N ALA A 26 18.45 -7.93 11.89
CA ALA A 26 19.36 -6.83 11.74
C ALA A 26 18.66 -5.50 12.07
N GLY A 27 19.33 -4.60 12.77
CA GLY A 27 18.73 -3.34 13.20
C GLY A 27 18.13 -2.52 12.05
N TRP A 28 18.75 -2.56 10.86
CA TRP A 28 18.24 -1.89 9.68
C TRP A 28 16.95 -2.57 9.13
N SER A 29 16.86 -3.91 9.15
CA SER A 29 15.68 -4.66 8.71
C SER A 29 14.46 -4.34 9.58
N VAL A 30 14.67 -4.34 10.90
CA VAL A 30 13.65 -3.95 11.88
C VAL A 30 13.20 -2.50 11.64
N THR A 31 14.15 -1.61 11.42
CA THR A 31 13.85 -0.18 11.16
C THR A 31 13.01 0.00 9.91
N ILE A 32 13.39 -0.62 8.79
CA ILE A 32 12.60 -0.54 7.54
C ILE A 32 11.22 -1.17 7.73
N SER A 33 11.12 -2.30 8.40
CA SER A 33 9.82 -2.94 8.68
C SER A 33 8.89 -2.00 9.48
N ILE A 34 9.40 -1.33 10.51
CA ILE A 34 8.64 -0.35 11.28
C ILE A 34 8.20 0.82 10.40
N LEU A 35 9.10 1.35 9.56
CA LEU A 35 8.76 2.43 8.63
C LEU A 35 7.65 2.03 7.67
N VAL A 36 7.74 0.87 7.02
CA VAL A 36 6.76 0.38 6.05
C VAL A 36 5.42 0.04 6.70
N ILE A 37 5.43 -0.54 7.91
CA ILE A 37 4.19 -0.98 8.57
C ILE A 37 3.47 0.16 9.28
N LEU A 38 4.21 1.10 9.89
CA LEU A 38 3.59 2.13 10.74
C LEU A 38 3.68 3.54 10.15
N VAL A 39 4.89 3.97 9.76
CA VAL A 39 5.11 5.37 9.38
C VAL A 39 4.51 5.66 8.00
N THR A 40 4.76 4.79 7.03
CA THR A 40 4.23 4.95 5.66
C THR A 40 2.71 5.02 5.64
N PRO A 41 1.94 4.08 6.26
CA PRO A 41 0.49 4.21 6.34
C PRO A 41 0.01 5.49 7.02
N CYS A 42 0.67 5.94 8.08
CA CYS A 42 0.29 7.20 8.73
C CYS A 42 0.41 8.40 7.78
N LEU A 43 1.53 8.51 7.07
CA LEU A 43 1.77 9.61 6.13
C LEU A 43 0.84 9.53 4.91
N GLU A 44 0.65 8.34 4.35
CA GLU A 44 -0.20 8.13 3.20
C GLU A 44 -1.67 8.39 3.52
N GLU A 45 -2.19 7.85 4.63
CA GLU A 45 -3.58 8.09 5.00
C GLU A 45 -3.84 9.57 5.34
N PHE A 46 -2.88 10.24 5.96
CA PHE A 46 -2.97 11.67 6.17
C PHE A 46 -3.04 12.43 4.83
N ALA A 47 -2.18 12.12 3.89
CA ALA A 47 -2.15 12.78 2.58
C ALA A 47 -3.40 12.47 1.74
N TYR A 48 -3.76 11.18 1.60
CA TYR A 48 -4.84 10.77 0.71
C TYR A 48 -6.22 10.99 1.33
N ARG A 49 -6.45 10.62 2.60
CA ARG A 49 -7.77 10.73 3.25
C ARG A 49 -7.93 12.06 3.96
N GLY A 50 -6.90 12.47 4.70
CA GLY A 50 -6.93 13.72 5.46
C GLY A 50 -6.92 14.96 4.58
N LEU A 51 -6.12 15.00 3.53
CA LEU A 51 -6.01 16.18 2.67
C LEU A 51 -6.76 16.01 1.35
N LEU A 52 -6.45 15.00 0.56
CA LEU A 52 -6.95 14.89 -0.82
C LEU A 52 -8.44 14.55 -0.88
N GLN A 53 -8.89 13.49 -0.21
CA GLN A 53 -10.29 13.08 -0.18
C GLN A 53 -11.17 14.17 0.45
N GLN A 54 -10.71 14.77 1.55
CA GLN A 54 -11.38 15.91 2.17
C GLN A 54 -11.39 17.15 1.24
N GLY A 55 -10.32 17.38 0.51
CA GLY A 55 -10.25 18.44 -0.48
C GLY A 55 -11.34 18.30 -1.55
N PHE A 56 -11.47 17.10 -2.15
CA PHE A 56 -12.54 16.80 -3.11
C PHE A 56 -13.94 17.00 -2.50
N ARG A 57 -14.13 16.57 -1.25
CA ARG A 57 -15.40 16.78 -0.53
C ARG A 57 -15.72 18.27 -0.37
N LYS A 58 -14.75 19.09 0.00
CA LYS A 58 -14.91 20.56 0.14
C LYS A 58 -15.16 21.25 -1.18
N LEU A 59 -14.65 20.73 -2.31
CA LEU A 59 -14.91 21.22 -3.65
C LEU A 59 -16.29 20.78 -4.21
N GLY A 60 -17.13 20.13 -3.39
CA GLY A 60 -18.49 19.77 -3.76
C GLY A 60 -18.64 18.36 -4.35
N SER A 61 -17.57 17.54 -4.39
CA SER A 61 -17.68 16.16 -4.82
C SER A 61 -18.55 15.34 -3.88
N GLY A 62 -19.36 14.44 -4.44
CA GLY A 62 -20.07 13.43 -3.66
C GLY A 62 -19.11 12.50 -2.93
N ARG A 63 -19.60 11.78 -1.90
CA ARG A 63 -18.76 10.83 -1.13
C ARG A 63 -18.09 9.80 -2.04
N LEU A 64 -18.86 9.16 -2.89
CA LEU A 64 -18.36 8.13 -3.81
C LEU A 64 -17.33 8.71 -4.78
N SER A 65 -17.60 9.86 -5.36
CA SER A 65 -16.68 10.52 -6.29
C SER A 65 -15.35 10.88 -5.62
N ALA A 66 -15.38 11.39 -4.38
CA ALA A 66 -14.16 11.70 -3.63
C ALA A 66 -13.35 10.43 -3.33
N ILE A 67 -14.00 9.33 -2.93
CA ILE A 67 -13.34 8.03 -2.73
C ILE A 67 -12.69 7.55 -4.04
N LEU A 68 -13.44 7.53 -5.14
CA LEU A 68 -12.96 7.05 -6.44
C LEU A 68 -11.77 7.88 -6.95
N LEU A 69 -11.87 9.21 -6.94
CA LEU A 69 -10.80 10.10 -7.40
C LEU A 69 -9.54 9.91 -6.56
N THR A 70 -9.67 9.86 -5.24
CA THR A 70 -8.53 9.65 -4.34
C THR A 70 -7.91 8.28 -4.54
N SER A 71 -8.73 7.22 -4.74
CA SER A 71 -8.23 5.88 -4.97
C SER A 71 -7.50 5.74 -6.31
N LEU A 72 -8.00 6.37 -7.36
CA LEU A 72 -7.29 6.41 -8.65
C LEU A 72 -5.95 7.13 -8.54
N MET A 73 -5.89 8.25 -7.83
CA MET A 73 -4.63 8.96 -7.59
C MET A 73 -3.65 8.12 -6.75
N PHE A 74 -4.16 7.42 -5.73
CA PHE A 74 -3.35 6.50 -4.94
C PHE A 74 -2.70 5.42 -5.82
N VAL A 75 -3.49 4.74 -6.64
CA VAL A 75 -2.99 3.71 -7.58
C VAL A 75 -2.01 4.32 -8.57
N PHE A 76 -2.34 5.46 -9.19
CA PHE A 76 -1.48 6.12 -10.17
C PHE A 76 -0.08 6.43 -9.61
N MET A 77 0.00 6.88 -8.36
CA MET A 77 1.28 7.18 -7.70
C MET A 77 2.11 5.93 -7.39
N HIS A 78 1.48 4.74 -7.38
CA HIS A 78 2.16 3.46 -7.15
C HIS A 78 2.59 2.76 -8.44
N VAL A 79 2.02 3.13 -9.59
CA VAL A 79 2.35 2.52 -10.91
C VAL A 79 3.85 2.51 -11.22
N PRO A 80 4.64 3.58 -10.99
CA PRO A 80 6.07 3.58 -11.29
C PRO A 80 6.88 2.55 -10.50
N ASN A 81 6.32 2.04 -9.40
CA ASN A 81 6.96 1.05 -8.53
C ASN A 81 6.51 -0.39 -8.83
N LEU A 82 5.67 -0.58 -9.85
CA LEU A 82 5.19 -1.89 -10.27
C LEU A 82 6.01 -2.39 -11.45
N ASP A 83 6.29 -3.68 -11.43
CA ASP A 83 7.05 -4.32 -12.49
C ASP A 83 6.23 -4.54 -13.76
N SER A 84 6.93 -4.58 -14.90
CA SER A 84 6.31 -4.77 -16.21
C SER A 84 5.78 -6.20 -16.48
N GLY A 85 5.93 -7.13 -15.52
CA GLY A 85 5.45 -8.51 -15.63
C GLY A 85 3.92 -8.61 -15.56
N SER A 86 3.36 -8.94 -14.41
CA SER A 86 1.91 -8.94 -14.18
C SER A 86 1.51 -7.72 -13.37
N MET A 87 1.11 -6.64 -14.04
CA MET A 87 0.63 -5.41 -13.38
C MET A 87 -0.79 -5.53 -12.82
N VAL A 88 -1.59 -6.46 -13.33
CA VAL A 88 -3.03 -6.51 -13.04
C VAL A 88 -3.29 -6.84 -11.57
N GLU A 89 -2.62 -7.84 -11.04
CA GLU A 89 -2.83 -8.29 -9.65
C GLU A 89 -2.49 -7.20 -8.62
N PRO A 90 -1.30 -6.57 -8.64
CA PRO A 90 -0.99 -5.51 -7.70
C PRO A 90 -1.87 -4.26 -7.90
N LEU A 91 -2.25 -3.91 -9.13
CA LEU A 91 -3.16 -2.78 -9.37
C LEU A 91 -4.55 -3.03 -8.77
N VAL A 92 -5.10 -4.23 -8.95
CA VAL A 92 -6.39 -4.61 -8.36
C VAL A 92 -6.31 -4.61 -6.84
N ALA A 93 -5.24 -5.12 -6.26
CA ALA A 93 -5.02 -5.12 -4.81
C ALA A 93 -4.93 -3.70 -4.24
N LEU A 94 -4.12 -2.83 -4.86
CA LEU A 94 -3.97 -1.42 -4.46
C LEU A 94 -5.27 -0.64 -4.60
N LEU A 95 -5.99 -0.83 -5.71
CA LEU A 95 -7.28 -0.18 -5.92
C LEU A 95 -8.30 -0.62 -4.88
N SER A 96 -8.41 -1.93 -4.65
CA SER A 96 -9.32 -2.49 -3.66
C SER A 96 -9.01 -1.98 -2.25
N LEU A 97 -7.73 -2.00 -1.86
CA LEU A 97 -7.28 -1.44 -0.61
C LEU A 97 -7.69 0.02 -0.48
N SER A 98 -7.34 0.84 -1.48
CA SER A 98 -7.61 2.28 -1.42
C SER A 98 -9.10 2.62 -1.36
N LEU A 99 -9.96 1.88 -2.07
CA LEU A 99 -11.42 2.03 -1.98
C LEU A 99 -11.94 1.71 -0.57
N ILE A 100 -11.47 0.60 0.02
CA ILE A 100 -11.83 0.20 1.38
C ILE A 100 -11.41 1.26 2.39
N LEU A 101 -10.17 1.74 2.32
CA LEU A 101 -9.64 2.76 3.22
C LEU A 101 -10.41 4.08 3.11
N GLY A 102 -10.73 4.51 1.88
CA GLY A 102 -11.54 5.70 1.64
C GLY A 102 -12.96 5.57 2.17
N TRP A 103 -13.58 4.40 2.01
CA TRP A 103 -14.89 4.10 2.56
C TRP A 103 -14.88 4.07 4.09
N LEU A 104 -13.89 3.43 4.71
CA LEU A 104 -13.71 3.40 6.16
C LEU A 104 -13.56 4.81 6.74
N TYR A 105 -12.78 5.65 6.08
CA TYR A 105 -12.63 7.03 6.48
C TYR A 105 -13.95 7.80 6.44
N GLU A 106 -14.73 7.67 5.36
CA GLU A 106 -16.07 8.32 5.26
C GLU A 106 -17.06 7.79 6.31
N ARG A 107 -16.96 6.51 6.69
CA ARG A 107 -17.84 5.90 7.71
C ARG A 107 -17.49 6.31 9.12
N THR A 108 -16.22 6.45 9.44
CA THR A 108 -15.74 6.67 10.81
C THR A 108 -15.40 8.12 11.11
N GLY A 109 -15.09 8.91 10.09
CA GLY A 109 -14.59 10.28 10.24
C GLY A 109 -13.23 10.37 10.96
N ARG A 110 -12.52 9.24 11.08
CA ARG A 110 -11.26 9.13 11.84
C ARG A 110 -10.18 8.52 10.98
N LEU A 111 -9.00 9.15 10.93
CA LEU A 111 -7.83 8.63 10.22
C LEU A 111 -7.26 7.35 10.84
N LEU A 112 -7.43 7.16 12.14
CA LEU A 112 -6.90 5.99 12.83
C LEU A 112 -7.41 4.67 12.22
N THR A 113 -8.68 4.61 11.82
CA THR A 113 -9.28 3.38 11.26
C THR A 113 -8.59 2.95 9.95
N PRO A 114 -8.51 3.78 8.91
CA PRO A 114 -7.79 3.39 7.69
C PRO A 114 -6.29 3.20 7.93
N ILE A 115 -5.64 3.97 8.83
CA ILE A 115 -4.23 3.76 9.18
C ILE A 115 -4.01 2.34 9.72
N LEU A 116 -4.83 1.88 10.66
CA LEU A 116 -4.68 0.53 11.22
C LEU A 116 -4.91 -0.56 10.18
N VAL A 117 -5.92 -0.43 9.33
CA VAL A 117 -6.19 -1.41 8.26
C VAL A 117 -5.06 -1.43 7.23
N HIS A 118 -4.54 -0.28 6.85
CA HIS A 118 -3.39 -0.17 5.95
C HIS A 118 -2.12 -0.77 6.55
N ALA A 119 -1.84 -0.48 7.83
CA ALA A 119 -0.72 -1.06 8.56
C ALA A 119 -0.81 -2.59 8.63
N LEU A 120 -2.01 -3.14 8.89
CA LEU A 120 -2.24 -4.58 8.88
C LEU A 120 -2.02 -5.18 7.49
N PHE A 121 -2.46 -4.51 6.43
CA PHE A 121 -2.22 -4.95 5.06
C PHE A 121 -0.72 -5.01 4.76
N ASN A 122 0.05 -3.98 5.09
CA ASN A 122 1.49 -3.95 4.89
C ASN A 122 2.21 -5.03 5.73
N ALA A 123 1.81 -5.20 6.98
CA ALA A 123 2.36 -6.25 7.85
C ALA A 123 2.07 -7.66 7.30
N SER A 124 0.85 -7.89 6.81
CA SER A 124 0.47 -9.17 6.21
C SER A 124 1.28 -9.48 4.96
N ASN A 125 1.48 -8.49 4.08
CA ASN A 125 2.30 -8.67 2.88
C ASN A 125 3.75 -8.97 3.23
N LEU A 126 4.34 -8.23 4.18
CA LEU A 126 5.72 -8.48 4.62
C LEU A 126 5.87 -9.87 5.24
N LEU A 127 4.88 -10.31 6.04
CA LEU A 127 4.86 -11.64 6.63
C LEU A 127 4.73 -12.73 5.57
N LEU A 128 3.81 -12.61 4.62
CA LEU A 128 3.63 -13.57 3.53
C LEU A 128 4.90 -13.73 2.70
N MET A 129 5.56 -12.62 2.38
CA MET A 129 6.84 -12.66 1.63
C MET A 129 7.94 -13.37 2.41
N SER A 130 7.97 -13.26 3.74
CA SER A 130 8.97 -13.97 4.55
C SER A 130 8.80 -15.50 4.56
N PHE A 131 7.64 -16.03 4.14
CA PHE A 131 7.40 -17.46 4.00
C PHE A 131 7.60 -17.96 2.56
N THR A 132 7.65 -17.08 1.58
CA THR A 132 7.77 -17.44 0.15
C THR A 132 9.19 -17.30 -0.41
N LEU A 133 10.09 -16.65 0.31
CA LEU A 133 11.51 -16.49 0.02
C LEU A 133 12.36 -17.43 0.86
#